data_c9d32cc833e26e5e8fb1111ea914944c
#
_entry.id   c9d32cc833e26e5e8fb1111ea914944c
#
_cell.length_a   1.000
_cell.length_b   1.000
_cell.length_c   1.000
_cell.angle_alpha   90.00
_cell.angle_beta   90.00
_cell.angle_gamma   90.00
#
_symmetry.space_group_name_H-M   'P 1'
#
loop_
_entity.id
_entity.type
_entity.pdbx_description
1 polymer ?
#
loop_
_entity_poly.entity_id
_entity_poly.type
_entity_poly.pdbx_seq_one_letter_code
_entity_poly.pdbx_strand_id
1 'polypeptide(L)'
;MRTGDKKAQETLGVKFPLAFSRLVCKFDLGEFEVCNVRFGVGGNYADELVRLNCTDEYGGKWWHGDTRPANLIVFAVGDPWIFLLDCADGAIYAWLLGDEELCNRRVASDFERFFRALASVGIARLSKNAVPCAEEIAKFVQAGDDKALEFWRETAGI
;
A
#
# COMPACT_ATOMS: atom_id res chain seq x y z
N MET A 1 9.35 -13.96 -12.18
CA MET A 1 8.42 -12.82 -12.31
C MET A 1 7.38 -13.13 -13.37
N ARG A 2 6.11 -12.89 -13.06
CA ARG A 2 5.01 -13.09 -13.99
C ARG A 2 5.10 -12.11 -15.16
N THR A 3 4.64 -12.51 -16.35
CA THR A 3 4.64 -11.64 -17.54
C THR A 3 3.83 -10.36 -17.30
N GLY A 4 2.71 -10.45 -16.60
CA GLY A 4 1.90 -9.28 -16.24
C GLY A 4 2.62 -8.28 -15.35
N ASP A 5 3.44 -8.75 -14.41
CA ASP A 5 4.22 -7.89 -13.51
C ASP A 5 5.30 -7.10 -14.26
N LYS A 6 5.95 -7.75 -15.23
CA LYS A 6 6.88 -7.07 -16.14
C LYS A 6 6.20 -5.97 -16.94
N LYS A 7 5.06 -6.29 -17.53
CA LYS A 7 4.28 -5.34 -18.32
C LYS A 7 3.80 -4.15 -17.48
N ALA A 8 3.36 -4.41 -16.24
CA ALA A 8 2.96 -3.35 -15.32
C ALA A 8 4.13 -2.42 -15.00
N GLN A 9 5.32 -2.95 -14.72
CA GLN A 9 6.52 -2.15 -14.48
C GLN A 9 6.88 -1.29 -15.70
N GLU A 10 6.83 -1.84 -16.90
CA GLU A 10 7.08 -1.11 -18.13
C GLU A 10 6.06 0.00 -18.36
N THR A 11 4.78 -0.29 -18.17
CA THR A 11 3.70 0.68 -18.33
C THR A 11 3.81 1.82 -17.31
N LEU A 12 4.13 1.50 -16.07
CA LEU A 12 4.26 2.50 -15.00
C LEU A 12 5.61 3.19 -14.96
N GLY A 13 6.60 2.68 -15.70
CA GLY A 13 7.95 3.24 -15.72
C GLY A 13 8.69 3.09 -14.39
N VAL A 14 8.41 2.02 -13.64
CA VAL A 14 9.02 1.76 -12.33
C VAL A 14 9.62 0.36 -12.28
N LYS A 15 10.54 0.16 -11.34
CA LYS A 15 11.04 -1.15 -10.96
C LYS A 15 10.50 -1.47 -9.57
N PHE A 16 9.79 -2.58 -9.44
CA PHE A 16 9.24 -2.98 -8.14
C PHE A 16 10.36 -3.26 -7.13
N PRO A 17 10.27 -2.71 -5.91
CA PRO A 17 11.16 -3.12 -4.83
C PRO A 17 11.08 -4.63 -4.59
N LEU A 18 12.18 -5.23 -4.17
CA LEU A 18 12.30 -6.68 -4.03
C LEU A 18 11.22 -7.29 -3.11
N ALA A 19 10.95 -6.65 -1.98
CA ALA A 19 9.93 -7.12 -1.03
C ALA A 19 8.53 -7.15 -1.67
N PHE A 20 8.18 -6.11 -2.43
CA PHE A 20 6.92 -6.03 -3.17
C PHE A 20 6.84 -7.10 -4.26
N SER A 21 7.88 -7.19 -5.07
CA SER A 21 7.98 -8.18 -6.16
C SER A 21 7.84 -9.62 -5.67
N ARG A 22 8.47 -9.95 -4.55
CA ARG A 22 8.37 -11.28 -3.93
C ARG A 22 6.94 -11.63 -3.52
N LEU A 23 6.24 -10.70 -2.90
CA LEU A 23 4.88 -10.94 -2.43
C LEU A 23 3.88 -11.03 -3.58
N VAL A 24 3.97 -10.14 -4.57
CA VAL A 24 3.06 -10.19 -5.73
C VAL A 24 3.29 -11.42 -6.62
N CYS A 25 4.48 -12.02 -6.58
CA CYS A 25 4.75 -13.29 -7.26
C CYS A 25 4.17 -14.50 -6.52
N LYS A 26 4.04 -14.42 -5.20
CA LYS A 26 3.54 -15.54 -4.38
C LYS A 26 2.03 -15.53 -4.22
N PHE A 27 1.42 -14.36 -4.13
CA PHE A 27 0.01 -14.21 -3.80
C PHE A 27 -0.72 -13.46 -4.90
N ASP A 28 -1.93 -13.88 -5.18
CA ASP A 28 -2.84 -13.12 -6.04
C ASP A 28 -3.54 -12.07 -5.17
N LEU A 29 -3.16 -10.82 -5.35
CA LEU A 29 -3.73 -9.69 -4.62
C LEU A 29 -4.88 -9.01 -5.37
N GLY A 30 -5.29 -9.54 -6.51
CA GLY A 30 -6.31 -8.92 -7.35
C GLY A 30 -7.69 -8.76 -6.71
N GLU A 31 -8.00 -9.59 -5.70
CA GLU A 31 -9.25 -9.53 -4.93
C GLU A 31 -8.99 -9.46 -3.42
N PHE A 32 -7.78 -9.13 -3.03
CA PHE A 32 -7.36 -9.20 -1.63
C PHE A 32 -7.71 -7.93 -0.88
N GLU A 33 -8.30 -8.11 0.31
CA GLU A 33 -8.59 -7.02 1.24
C GLU A 33 -8.30 -7.47 2.68
N VAL A 34 -7.68 -6.63 3.46
CA VAL A 34 -7.44 -6.84 4.88
C VAL A 34 -7.40 -5.50 5.62
N CYS A 35 -8.03 -5.43 6.79
CA CYS A 35 -8.01 -4.23 7.65
C CYS A 35 -8.41 -2.94 6.91
N ASN A 36 -9.41 -3.01 6.06
CA ASN A 36 -9.85 -1.88 5.24
C ASN A 36 -8.78 -1.39 4.23
N VAL A 37 -7.83 -2.25 3.89
CA VAL A 37 -6.86 -2.03 2.81
C VAL A 37 -7.21 -2.98 1.67
N ARG A 38 -7.65 -2.43 0.56
CA ARG A 38 -8.08 -3.19 -0.61
C ARG A 38 -7.04 -3.06 -1.72
N PHE A 39 -6.52 -4.20 -2.16
CA PHE A 39 -5.52 -4.28 -3.23
C PHE A 39 -6.17 -4.34 -4.61
N GLY A 40 -7.35 -4.94 -4.72
CA GLY A 40 -8.08 -5.01 -5.97
C GLY A 40 -9.53 -5.42 -5.78
N VAL A 41 -10.32 -5.28 -6.85
CA VAL A 41 -11.76 -5.59 -6.86
C VAL A 41 -12.10 -6.78 -7.74
N GLY A 42 -11.11 -7.40 -8.33
CA GLY A 42 -11.26 -8.57 -9.20
C GLY A 42 -10.18 -8.62 -10.28
N GLY A 43 -9.97 -9.80 -10.85
CA GLY A 43 -8.98 -10.00 -11.87
C GLY A 43 -7.55 -10.10 -11.34
N ASN A 44 -6.61 -9.78 -12.21
CA ASN A 44 -5.20 -9.91 -11.92
C ASN A 44 -4.64 -8.62 -11.33
N TYR A 45 -3.81 -8.75 -10.31
CA TYR A 45 -3.29 -7.60 -9.58
C TYR A 45 -2.40 -6.68 -10.44
N ALA A 46 -1.65 -7.22 -11.38
CA ALA A 46 -0.83 -6.39 -12.28
C ALA A 46 -1.67 -5.41 -13.10
N ASP A 47 -2.82 -5.88 -13.60
CA ASP A 47 -3.78 -5.01 -14.31
C ASP A 47 -4.41 -3.99 -13.37
N GLU A 48 -4.68 -4.38 -12.14
CA GLU A 48 -5.20 -3.48 -11.11
C GLU A 48 -4.20 -2.35 -10.77
N LEU A 49 -2.91 -2.67 -10.65
CA LEU A 49 -1.87 -1.67 -10.44
C LEU A 49 -1.83 -0.64 -11.57
N VAL A 50 -1.92 -1.09 -12.80
CA VAL A 50 -1.98 -0.19 -13.96
C VAL A 50 -3.22 0.69 -13.89
N ARG A 51 -4.37 0.10 -13.61
CA ARG A 51 -5.64 0.83 -13.49
C ARG A 51 -5.62 1.89 -12.38
N LEU A 52 -5.07 1.55 -11.21
CA LEU A 52 -4.96 2.48 -10.08
C LEU A 52 -4.07 3.70 -10.38
N ASN A 53 -3.14 3.57 -11.32
CA ASN A 53 -2.14 4.61 -11.60
C ASN A 53 -2.33 5.30 -12.96
N CYS A 54 -3.12 4.73 -13.86
CA CYS A 54 -3.38 5.31 -15.16
C CYS A 54 -4.64 6.17 -15.14
N THR A 55 -4.60 7.22 -15.86
CA THR A 55 -5.32 8.48 -15.68
C THR A 55 -6.83 8.50 -15.86
N ASP A 56 -7.44 7.47 -16.46
CA ASP A 56 -8.83 7.63 -16.90
C ASP A 56 -9.86 7.39 -15.80
N GLU A 57 -9.57 6.54 -14.81
CA GLU A 57 -10.51 6.25 -13.73
C GLU A 57 -10.02 6.73 -12.36
N TYR A 58 -8.76 6.43 -12.02
CA TYR A 58 -8.20 6.71 -10.70
C TYR A 58 -7.01 7.67 -10.73
N GLY A 59 -6.10 7.52 -11.69
CA GLY A 59 -4.86 8.28 -11.74
C GLY A 59 -5.05 9.78 -11.79
N GLY A 60 -5.98 10.28 -12.60
CA GLY A 60 -6.29 11.69 -12.70
C GLY A 60 -6.93 12.27 -11.44
N LYS A 61 -7.45 11.43 -10.53
CA LYS A 61 -8.00 11.87 -9.25
C LYS A 61 -6.94 12.02 -8.16
N TRP A 62 -5.88 11.21 -8.25
CA TRP A 62 -4.86 11.18 -7.22
C TRP A 62 -3.77 12.22 -7.42
N TRP A 63 -3.40 12.48 -8.68
CA TRP A 63 -2.23 13.28 -9.02
C TRP A 63 -2.62 14.67 -9.50
N HIS A 64 -2.04 15.71 -8.90
CA HIS A 64 -2.22 17.07 -9.38
C HIS A 64 -1.55 17.25 -10.74
N GLY A 65 -2.28 17.81 -11.72
CA GLY A 65 -1.74 18.18 -13.02
C GLY A 65 -1.32 17.01 -13.91
N ASP A 66 -1.98 15.89 -13.81
CA ASP A 66 -1.77 14.68 -14.63
C ASP A 66 -0.37 14.06 -14.51
N THR A 67 0.43 14.48 -13.52
CA THR A 67 1.80 14.01 -13.38
C THR A 67 1.99 13.21 -12.11
N ARG A 68 2.05 11.91 -12.24
CA ARG A 68 2.44 11.03 -11.14
C ARG A 68 3.95 11.22 -10.87
N PRO A 69 4.38 11.39 -9.59
CA PRO A 69 5.80 11.35 -9.27
C PRO A 69 6.45 10.05 -9.77
N ALA A 70 7.64 10.15 -10.35
CA ALA A 70 8.24 9.08 -11.15
C ALA A 70 8.33 7.72 -10.42
N ASN A 71 8.61 7.73 -9.12
CA ASN A 71 8.83 6.50 -8.35
C ASN A 71 7.66 6.11 -7.45
N LEU A 72 6.60 6.93 -7.38
CA LEU A 72 5.45 6.65 -6.54
C LEU A 72 4.34 5.95 -7.32
N ILE A 73 3.83 4.85 -6.79
CA ILE A 73 2.66 4.19 -7.32
C ILE A 73 1.61 3.99 -6.22
N VAL A 74 0.34 4.10 -6.59
CA VAL A 74 -0.77 3.64 -5.75
C VAL A 74 -0.83 2.12 -5.88
N PHE A 75 -0.74 1.40 -4.77
CA PHE A 75 -0.79 -0.06 -4.79
C PHE A 75 -2.03 -0.63 -4.09
N ALA A 76 -2.70 0.17 -3.27
CA ALA A 76 -3.92 -0.21 -2.59
C ALA A 76 -4.72 1.04 -2.20
N VAL A 77 -5.99 0.85 -1.94
CA VAL A 77 -6.89 1.91 -1.47
C VAL A 77 -7.62 1.45 -0.22
N GLY A 78 -7.95 2.39 0.64
CA GLY A 78 -8.75 2.17 1.82
C GLY A 78 -9.80 3.29 1.97
N ASP A 79 -10.34 3.43 3.14
CA ASP A 79 -11.22 4.53 3.49
C ASP A 79 -10.79 5.08 4.85
N PRO A 80 -10.24 6.29 4.89
CA PRO A 80 -10.05 7.30 3.83
C PRO A 80 -8.68 7.27 3.12
N TRP A 81 -7.88 6.24 3.32
CA TRP A 81 -6.46 6.20 2.95
C TRP A 81 -6.21 5.74 1.52
N ILE A 82 -5.23 6.37 0.87
CA ILE A 82 -4.62 5.91 -0.37
C ILE A 82 -3.20 5.45 -0.02
N PHE A 83 -2.83 4.25 -0.48
CA PHE A 83 -1.54 3.65 -0.12
C PHE A 83 -0.54 3.77 -1.27
N LEU A 84 0.60 4.38 -0.95
CA LEU A 84 1.66 4.66 -1.91
C LEU A 84 2.88 3.81 -1.62
N LEU A 85 3.48 3.27 -2.68
CA LEU A 85 4.77 2.60 -2.65
C LEU A 85 5.79 3.48 -3.34
N ASP A 86 6.85 3.83 -2.63
CA ASP A 86 8.01 4.47 -3.25
C ASP A 86 8.94 3.39 -3.81
N CYS A 87 8.98 3.29 -5.13
CA CYS A 87 9.80 2.27 -5.80
C CYS A 87 11.31 2.57 -5.74
N ALA A 88 11.71 3.75 -5.30
CA ALA A 88 13.13 4.08 -5.13
C ALA A 88 13.73 3.44 -3.86
N ASP A 89 13.00 3.44 -2.75
CA ASP A 89 13.50 2.93 -1.46
C ASP A 89 12.62 1.83 -0.84
N GLY A 90 11.44 1.57 -1.41
CA GLY A 90 10.50 0.56 -0.91
C GLY A 90 9.58 1.03 0.20
N ALA A 91 9.68 2.26 0.65
CA ALA A 91 8.86 2.77 1.76
C ALA A 91 7.37 2.84 1.38
N ILE A 92 6.52 2.66 2.37
CA ILE A 92 5.06 2.69 2.24
C ILE A 92 4.52 3.95 2.93
N TYR A 93 3.65 4.65 2.22
CA TYR A 93 3.00 5.86 2.73
C TYR A 93 1.48 5.69 2.70
N ALA A 94 0.81 6.21 3.73
CA ALA A 94 -0.63 6.39 3.73
C ALA A 94 -0.94 7.87 3.49
N TRP A 95 -1.70 8.14 2.45
CA TRP A 95 -2.03 9.49 2.04
C TRP A 95 -3.53 9.73 2.14
N LEU A 96 -3.92 10.87 2.69
CA LEU A 96 -5.29 11.34 2.66
C LEU A 96 -5.52 12.17 1.40
N LEU A 97 -6.55 11.85 0.66
CA LEU A 97 -6.90 12.62 -0.53
C LEU A 97 -7.16 14.08 -0.14
N GLY A 98 -6.42 14.99 -0.75
CA GLY A 98 -6.46 16.41 -0.45
C GLY A 98 -5.29 16.93 0.40
N ASP A 99 -4.49 16.06 1.01
CA ASP A 99 -3.23 16.45 1.62
C ASP A 99 -2.27 16.96 0.55
N GLU A 100 -1.60 18.10 0.82
CA GLU A 100 -0.66 18.69 -0.12
C GLU A 100 0.59 17.84 -0.32
N GLU A 101 1.04 17.17 0.73
CA GLU A 101 2.22 16.33 0.70
C GLU A 101 1.83 14.85 0.61
N LEU A 102 2.34 14.16 -0.42
CA LEU A 102 2.06 12.74 -0.64
C LEU A 102 2.78 11.83 0.36
N CYS A 103 4.00 12.17 0.72
CA CYS A 103 4.90 11.34 1.51
C CYS A 103 5.12 11.86 2.93
N ASN A 104 4.10 12.45 3.54
CA ASN A 104 4.19 12.97 4.90
C ASN A 104 3.92 11.93 6.00
N ARG A 105 3.46 10.75 5.63
CA ARG A 105 3.08 9.70 6.58
C ARG A 105 3.64 8.35 6.14
N ARG A 106 4.89 8.10 6.50
CA ARG A 106 5.55 6.81 6.23
C ARG A 106 5.06 5.77 7.23
N VAL A 107 4.22 4.85 6.79
CA VAL A 107 3.59 3.85 7.64
C VAL A 107 4.39 2.55 7.74
N ALA A 108 5.32 2.29 6.83
CA ALA A 108 6.24 1.16 6.91
C ALA A 108 7.51 1.43 6.10
N SER A 109 8.60 0.78 6.48
CA SER A 109 9.88 0.87 5.77
C SER A 109 9.93 0.05 4.50
N ASP A 110 9.11 -1.02 4.41
CA ASP A 110 8.99 -1.86 3.23
C ASP A 110 7.63 -2.57 3.19
N PHE A 111 7.34 -3.16 2.03
CA PHE A 111 6.08 -3.83 1.77
C PHE A 111 5.88 -5.09 2.62
N GLU A 112 6.93 -5.86 2.87
CA GLU A 112 6.84 -7.08 3.67
C GLU A 112 6.40 -6.77 5.09
N ARG A 113 7.01 -5.77 5.73
CA ARG A 113 6.64 -5.32 7.07
C ARG A 113 5.21 -4.79 7.12
N PHE A 114 4.84 -3.99 6.15
CA PHE A 114 3.48 -3.47 6.02
C PHE A 114 2.45 -4.60 5.91
N PHE A 115 2.68 -5.53 5.01
CA PHE A 115 1.77 -6.65 4.75
C PHE A 115 1.65 -7.57 5.98
N ARG A 116 2.77 -7.88 6.63
CA ARG A 116 2.78 -8.70 7.84
C ARG A 116 2.03 -8.04 8.99
N ALA A 117 2.19 -6.74 9.17
CA ALA A 117 1.46 -6.00 10.20
C ALA A 117 -0.04 -6.03 9.95
N LEU A 118 -0.48 -5.76 8.71
CA LEU A 118 -1.90 -5.86 8.35
C LEU A 118 -2.44 -7.27 8.56
N ALA A 119 -1.71 -8.28 8.12
CA ALA A 119 -2.12 -9.67 8.26
C ALA A 119 -2.22 -10.07 9.74
N SER A 120 -1.30 -9.63 10.58
CA SER A 120 -1.32 -9.89 12.02
C SER A 120 -2.54 -9.28 12.69
N VAL A 121 -2.90 -8.06 12.36
CA VAL A 121 -4.13 -7.41 12.87
C VAL A 121 -5.37 -8.15 12.37
N GLY A 122 -5.43 -8.47 11.09
CA GLY A 122 -6.56 -9.18 10.48
C GLY A 122 -6.77 -10.57 11.07
N ILE A 123 -5.71 -11.35 11.23
CA ILE A 123 -5.76 -12.68 11.85
C ILE A 123 -6.20 -12.59 13.31
N ALA A 124 -5.65 -11.66 14.08
CA ALA A 124 -6.03 -11.47 15.48
C ALA A 124 -7.53 -11.16 15.62
N ARG A 125 -8.07 -10.31 14.75
CA ARG A 125 -9.50 -9.99 14.74
C ARG A 125 -10.36 -11.20 14.39
N LEU A 126 -10.00 -11.95 13.36
CA LEU A 126 -10.73 -13.15 12.94
C LEU A 126 -10.69 -14.24 14.00
N SER A 127 -9.58 -14.40 14.68
CA SER A 127 -9.37 -15.41 15.71
C SER A 127 -9.86 -14.96 17.10
N LYS A 128 -10.36 -13.73 17.21
CA LYS A 128 -10.76 -13.10 18.49
C LYS A 128 -9.62 -13.06 19.52
N ASN A 129 -8.39 -13.01 19.02
CA ASN A 129 -7.20 -12.83 19.82
C ASN A 129 -6.92 -11.34 20.07
N ALA A 130 -6.04 -11.04 21.03
CA ALA A 130 -5.60 -9.68 21.28
C ALA A 130 -4.90 -9.10 20.04
N VAL A 131 -5.38 -7.94 19.58
CA VAL A 131 -4.75 -7.20 18.48
C VAL A 131 -3.49 -6.52 19.02
N PRO A 132 -2.34 -6.60 18.30
CA PRO A 132 -1.15 -5.88 18.68
C PRO A 132 -1.42 -4.38 18.84
N CYS A 133 -0.80 -3.73 19.80
CA CYS A 133 -0.98 -2.29 19.98
C CYS A 133 -0.26 -1.50 18.88
N ALA A 134 -0.75 -0.31 18.60
CA ALA A 134 -0.22 0.54 17.53
C ALA A 134 1.26 0.85 17.70
N GLU A 135 1.73 1.03 18.94
CA GLU A 135 3.13 1.30 19.25
C GLU A 135 4.05 0.11 18.89
N GLU A 136 3.62 -1.11 19.18
CA GLU A 136 4.34 -2.32 18.78
C GLU A 136 4.39 -2.48 17.26
N ILE A 137 3.26 -2.24 16.60
CA ILE A 137 3.17 -2.27 15.15
C ILE A 137 4.10 -1.23 14.54
N ALA A 138 4.03 0.01 15.00
CA ALA A 138 4.85 1.11 14.50
C ALA A 138 6.34 0.81 14.61
N LYS A 139 6.75 0.19 15.71
CA LYS A 139 8.14 -0.24 15.90
C LYS A 139 8.54 -1.35 14.93
N PHE A 140 7.68 -2.34 14.74
CA PHE A 140 7.94 -3.46 13.80
C PHE A 140 8.06 -2.97 12.35
N VAL A 141 7.14 -2.11 11.90
CA VAL A 141 7.14 -1.58 10.53
C VAL A 141 8.14 -0.47 10.32
N GLN A 142 8.77 0.03 11.37
CA GLN A 142 9.67 1.18 11.34
C GLN A 142 8.95 2.42 10.78
N ALA A 143 7.81 2.73 11.35
CA ALA A 143 7.02 3.91 11.00
C ALA A 143 7.80 5.20 11.24
N GLY A 144 7.47 6.24 10.48
CA GLY A 144 8.26 7.47 10.48
C GLY A 144 8.06 8.36 11.70
N ASP A 145 6.80 8.65 12.05
CA ASP A 145 6.47 9.66 13.05
C ASP A 145 5.09 9.44 13.68
N ASP A 146 4.62 10.44 14.44
CA ASP A 146 3.32 10.41 15.12
C ASP A 146 2.14 10.30 14.14
N LYS A 147 2.24 10.83 12.94
CA LYS A 147 1.20 10.70 11.91
C LYS A 147 1.06 9.26 11.44
N ALA A 148 2.18 8.56 11.30
CA ALA A 148 2.17 7.14 10.98
C ALA A 148 1.61 6.31 12.13
N LEU A 149 1.91 6.68 13.38
CA LEU A 149 1.35 6.03 14.55
C LEU A 149 -0.19 6.18 14.61
N GLU A 150 -0.70 7.35 14.24
CA GLU A 150 -2.13 7.60 14.14
C GLU A 150 -2.82 6.64 13.17
N PHE A 151 -2.22 6.43 11.99
CA PHE A 151 -2.70 5.43 11.03
C PHE A 151 -2.78 4.02 11.67
N TRP A 152 -1.76 3.61 12.39
CA TRP A 152 -1.74 2.29 13.02
C TRP A 152 -2.73 2.17 14.17
N ARG A 153 -3.00 3.25 14.91
CA ARG A 153 -4.06 3.28 15.92
C ARG A 153 -5.43 3.04 15.30
N GLU A 154 -5.74 3.70 14.21
CA GLU A 154 -7.00 3.49 13.48
C GLU A 154 -7.09 2.05 12.95
N THR A 155 -6.02 1.55 12.34
CA THR A 155 -5.98 0.20 11.77
C THR A 155 -6.11 -0.87 12.84
N ALA A 156 -5.48 -0.71 13.98
CA ALA A 156 -5.62 -1.63 15.11
C ALA A 156 -6.97 -1.50 15.85
N GLY A 157 -7.75 -0.47 15.55
CA GLY A 157 -9.08 -0.27 16.14
C GLY A 157 -9.04 0.33 17.54
N ILE A 158 -8.04 1.14 17.81
CA ILE A 158 -7.87 1.82 19.11
C ILE A 158 -8.29 3.27 19.00
#